data_ea8524f69b97c56fba10e6005db1122c
#
_entry.id   ea8524f69b97c56fba10e6005db1122c
#
_cell.length_a   1.000
_cell.length_b   1.000
_cell.length_c   1.000
_cell.angle_alpha   90.00
_cell.angle_beta   90.00
_cell.angle_gamma   90.00
#
_symmetry.space_group_name_H-M   'P 1'
#
loop_
_entity.id
_entity.type
_entity.pdbx_description
1 polymer ?
#
loop_
_entity_poly.entity_id
_entity_poly.type
_entity_poly.pdbx_seq_one_letter_code
_entity_poly.pdbx_strand_id
1 'polypeptide(L)'
;MKIKLYYLLTFFILFIYSQDNPVITSWLQNTSETGSYYFSGNSTPVSNNILVNCQSVEYSEDFAYITTQGIPAYPTGPFLDNNPSIAQAQNNIYKMPLNPQPNNGTPTSTTGGNIGVFINGVALF
;
A
#
# COMPACT_ATOMS: atom_id res chain seq x y z
N MET A 1 -37.35 -22.39 31.39
CA MET A 1 -36.32 -21.33 31.43
C MET A 1 -34.93 -21.73 30.86
N LYS A 2 -34.81 -22.89 30.18
CA LYS A 2 -33.51 -23.36 29.62
C LYS A 2 -33.32 -23.07 28.10
N ILE A 3 -34.37 -22.73 27.38
CA ILE A 3 -34.33 -22.53 25.92
C ILE A 3 -33.69 -21.18 25.51
N LYS A 4 -33.80 -20.14 26.35
CA LYS A 4 -33.27 -18.80 26.04
C LYS A 4 -31.73 -18.72 26.05
N LEU A 5 -31.03 -19.63 26.70
CA LEU A 5 -29.57 -19.62 26.78
C LEU A 5 -28.92 -20.11 25.49
N TYR A 6 -29.57 -21.04 24.78
CA TYR A 6 -29.02 -21.58 23.53
C TYR A 6 -29.10 -20.58 22.37
N TYR A 7 -30.11 -19.72 22.34
CA TYR A 7 -30.20 -18.66 21.33
C TYR A 7 -29.17 -17.54 21.52
N LEU A 8 -28.78 -17.28 22.79
CA LEU A 8 -27.72 -16.31 23.05
C LEU A 8 -26.33 -16.85 22.64
N LEU A 9 -26.11 -18.15 22.83
CA LEU A 9 -24.83 -18.78 22.45
C LEU A 9 -24.68 -18.90 20.92
N THR A 10 -25.75 -19.18 20.18
CA THR A 10 -25.75 -19.22 18.71
C THR A 10 -25.58 -17.84 18.09
N PHE A 11 -26.07 -16.79 18.72
CA PHE A 11 -25.88 -15.42 18.23
C PHE A 11 -24.41 -14.94 18.37
N PHE A 12 -23.68 -15.46 19.35
CA PHE A 12 -22.27 -15.08 19.58
C PHE A 12 -21.31 -15.75 18.59
N ILE A 13 -21.68 -16.86 17.96
CA ILE A 13 -20.82 -17.60 17.02
C ILE A 13 -20.82 -16.94 15.61
N LEU A 14 -21.80 -16.06 15.32
CA LEU A 14 -21.90 -15.41 14.00
C LEU A 14 -20.96 -14.21 13.79
N PHE A 15 -20.13 -13.85 14.76
CA PHE A 15 -19.17 -12.75 14.70
C PHE A 15 -17.71 -13.19 14.56
N ILE A 16 -17.45 -14.40 14.03
CA ILE A 16 -16.10 -14.76 13.60
C ILE A 16 -15.88 -14.12 12.24
N TYR A 17 -15.55 -12.83 12.22
CA TYR A 17 -14.99 -12.22 11.02
C TYR A 17 -13.61 -12.84 10.78
N SER A 18 -13.41 -13.40 9.61
CA SER A 18 -12.07 -13.67 9.11
C SER A 18 -11.32 -12.33 9.10
N GLN A 19 -10.31 -12.18 9.92
CA GLN A 19 -9.43 -11.03 9.83
C GLN A 19 -8.57 -11.22 8.58
N ASP A 20 -8.67 -10.28 7.65
CA ASP A 20 -7.76 -10.21 6.51
C ASP A 20 -6.31 -10.10 6.99
N ASN A 21 -5.37 -10.56 6.17
CA ASN A 21 -3.95 -10.49 6.50
C ASN A 21 -3.54 -9.03 6.75
N PRO A 22 -3.00 -8.67 7.93
CA PRO A 22 -2.60 -7.30 8.24
C PRO A 22 -1.66 -6.68 7.20
N VAL A 23 -0.82 -7.48 6.55
CA VAL A 23 0.06 -7.03 5.46
C VAL A 23 -0.73 -6.49 4.26
N ILE A 24 -1.96 -6.98 4.03
CA ILE A 24 -2.82 -6.52 2.93
C ILE A 24 -3.70 -5.34 3.36
N THR A 25 -3.93 -5.16 4.67
CA THR A 25 -4.85 -4.16 5.21
C THR A 25 -4.16 -2.99 5.92
N SER A 26 -2.85 -3.14 6.28
CA SER A 26 -2.09 -2.14 7.05
C SER A 26 -1.31 -1.20 6.13
N TRP A 27 -1.98 -0.17 5.62
CA TRP A 27 -1.39 0.83 4.73
C TRP A 27 -1.14 2.15 5.44
N LEU A 28 -0.03 2.82 5.09
CA LEU A 28 0.25 4.17 5.56
C LEU A 28 -0.53 5.17 4.70
N GLN A 29 -1.64 5.69 5.22
CA GLN A 29 -2.48 6.65 4.51
C GLN A 29 -2.16 8.08 4.92
N ASN A 30 -2.18 8.98 3.94
CA ASN A 30 -1.91 10.40 4.12
C ASN A 30 -2.59 11.24 3.03
N THR A 31 -3.20 12.36 3.41
CA THR A 31 -3.89 13.28 2.51
C THR A 31 -3.42 14.74 2.65
N SER A 32 -2.40 15.01 3.47
CA SER A 32 -1.95 16.38 3.79
C SER A 32 -0.45 16.60 3.70
N GLU A 33 0.36 15.59 4.04
CA GLU A 33 1.81 15.72 4.06
C GLU A 33 2.40 15.54 2.67
N THR A 34 3.41 16.35 2.34
CA THR A 34 4.13 16.28 1.07
C THR A 34 5.55 15.76 1.25
N GLY A 35 6.07 15.14 0.22
CA GLY A 35 7.42 14.61 0.18
C GLY A 35 8.48 15.70 0.08
N SER A 36 9.73 15.28 0.27
CA SER A 36 10.89 16.15 0.15
C SER A 36 12.07 15.43 -0.51
N TYR A 37 13.04 16.21 -0.96
CA TYR A 37 14.24 15.70 -1.61
C TYR A 37 15.46 16.57 -1.32
N TYR A 38 16.64 15.97 -1.41
CA TYR A 38 17.91 16.67 -1.31
C TYR A 38 18.45 16.99 -2.71
N PHE A 39 18.91 18.22 -2.89
CA PHE A 39 19.79 18.57 -4.01
C PHE A 39 21.23 18.22 -3.70
N SER A 40 22.02 17.98 -4.73
CA SER A 40 23.46 17.88 -4.60
C SER A 40 24.03 19.17 -3.99
N GLY A 41 24.79 19.01 -2.89
CA GLY A 41 25.41 20.12 -2.16
C GLY A 41 24.47 20.85 -1.16
N ASN A 42 23.23 20.44 -1.02
CA ASN A 42 22.29 21.00 -0.02
C ASN A 42 22.06 20.01 1.13
N SER A 43 22.26 20.45 2.37
CA SER A 43 22.03 19.66 3.58
C SER A 43 20.59 19.72 4.10
N THR A 44 19.75 20.59 3.54
CA THR A 44 18.34 20.75 3.94
C THR A 44 17.45 20.25 2.83
N PRO A 45 16.48 19.34 3.10
CA PRO A 45 15.57 18.86 2.07
C PRO A 45 14.56 19.95 1.70
N VAL A 46 14.11 19.91 0.45
CA VAL A 46 13.12 20.83 -0.13
C VAL A 46 11.85 20.05 -0.46
N SER A 47 10.68 20.62 -0.19
CA SER A 47 9.40 19.98 -0.53
C SER A 47 9.25 19.82 -2.05
N ASN A 48 8.73 18.67 -2.48
CA ASN A 48 8.31 18.44 -3.87
C ASN A 48 6.83 18.76 -4.12
N ASN A 49 6.08 19.14 -3.06
CA ASN A 49 4.64 19.44 -3.09
C ASN A 49 3.76 18.25 -3.59
N ILE A 50 4.26 17.02 -3.52
CA ILE A 50 3.54 15.81 -3.91
C ILE A 50 3.18 15.05 -2.63
N LEU A 51 1.93 14.60 -2.50
CA LEU A 51 1.47 13.84 -1.33
C LEU A 51 2.29 12.55 -1.18
N VAL A 52 2.72 12.27 0.05
CA VAL A 52 3.44 11.04 0.39
C VAL A 52 2.48 9.90 0.73
N ASN A 53 2.99 8.66 0.74
CA ASN A 53 2.27 7.46 1.14
C ASN A 53 1.06 7.16 0.23
N CYS A 54 0.05 6.46 0.77
CA CYS A 54 -1.19 6.15 0.08
C CYS A 54 -2.22 7.25 0.31
N GLN A 55 -2.92 7.73 -0.72
CA GLN A 55 -3.96 8.74 -0.57
C GLN A 55 -5.30 8.13 -0.21
N SER A 56 -5.61 6.94 -0.75
CA SER A 56 -6.75 6.14 -0.33
C SER A 56 -6.46 4.66 -0.42
N VAL A 57 -7.16 3.88 0.40
CA VAL A 57 -7.19 2.42 0.31
C VAL A 57 -8.65 2.00 0.43
N GLU A 58 -9.14 1.38 -0.62
CA GLU A 58 -10.52 0.92 -0.74
C GLU A 58 -10.54 -0.60 -0.86
N TYR A 59 -11.57 -1.24 -0.33
CA TYR A 59 -11.71 -2.69 -0.34
C TYR A 59 -12.99 -3.09 -1.04
N SER A 60 -12.90 -4.12 -1.87
CA SER A 60 -14.04 -4.91 -2.31
C SER A 60 -14.02 -6.27 -1.59
N GLU A 61 -14.92 -7.17 -1.95
CA GLU A 61 -14.95 -8.54 -1.41
C GLU A 61 -13.64 -9.30 -1.65
N ASP A 62 -13.00 -9.10 -2.81
CA ASP A 62 -11.84 -9.88 -3.24
C ASP A 62 -10.54 -9.08 -3.33
N PHE A 63 -10.59 -7.74 -3.34
CA PHE A 63 -9.43 -6.91 -3.67
C PHE A 63 -9.31 -5.67 -2.79
N ALA A 64 -8.06 -5.26 -2.56
CA ALA A 64 -7.71 -3.92 -2.11
C ALA A 64 -7.27 -3.06 -3.31
N TYR A 65 -7.68 -1.80 -3.32
CA TYR A 65 -7.31 -0.79 -4.31
C TYR A 65 -6.55 0.33 -3.60
N ILE A 66 -5.30 0.52 -3.95
CA ILE A 66 -4.39 1.45 -3.29
C ILE A 66 -4.07 2.59 -4.24
N THR A 67 -4.55 3.79 -3.96
CA THR A 67 -4.23 5.00 -4.71
C THR A 67 -3.01 5.66 -4.10
N THR A 68 -1.99 5.95 -4.91
CA THR A 68 -0.73 6.54 -4.45
C THR A 68 -0.06 7.39 -5.51
N GLN A 69 0.69 8.41 -5.06
CA GLN A 69 1.60 9.18 -5.90
C GLN A 69 2.99 8.51 -6.03
N GLY A 70 3.25 7.44 -5.29
CA GLY A 70 4.53 6.72 -5.32
C GLY A 70 5.67 7.45 -4.60
N ILE A 71 5.37 8.42 -3.74
CA ILE A 71 6.35 9.22 -3.01
C ILE A 71 6.43 8.76 -1.55
N PRO A 72 7.63 8.45 -1.04
CA PRO A 72 7.83 8.09 0.37
C PRO A 72 7.77 9.33 1.29
N ALA A 73 7.50 9.11 2.59
CA ALA A 73 7.51 10.18 3.59
C ALA A 73 8.93 10.62 4.03
N TYR A 74 9.96 9.84 3.70
CA TYR A 74 11.34 10.21 3.95
C TYR A 74 11.92 11.00 2.76
N PRO A 75 12.89 11.91 2.98
CA PRO A 75 13.53 12.64 1.90
C PRO A 75 14.24 11.71 0.92
N THR A 76 14.09 11.98 -0.38
CA THR A 76 14.77 11.24 -1.44
C THR A 76 16.01 11.98 -1.96
N GLY A 77 16.94 11.28 -2.65
CA GLY A 77 18.17 11.85 -3.19
C GLY A 77 19.17 12.38 -2.13
N PRO A 78 20.27 13.01 -2.57
CA PRO A 78 20.74 13.00 -3.95
C PRO A 78 21.12 11.57 -4.36
N PHE A 79 20.88 11.20 -5.60
CA PHE A 79 21.18 9.86 -6.09
C PHE A 79 22.69 9.72 -6.37
N LEU A 80 23.29 8.61 -5.90
CA LEU A 80 24.75 8.38 -5.96
C LEU A 80 25.30 8.20 -7.37
N ASP A 81 24.43 7.87 -8.34
CA ASP A 81 24.74 7.74 -9.75
C ASP A 81 24.74 9.08 -10.51
N ASN A 82 24.70 10.21 -9.78
CA ASN A 82 24.57 11.56 -10.33
C ASN A 82 23.30 11.78 -11.16
N ASN A 83 22.26 10.96 -10.99
CA ASN A 83 20.98 11.20 -11.62
C ASN A 83 20.36 12.51 -11.11
N PRO A 84 20.15 13.52 -11.96
CA PRO A 84 19.56 14.79 -11.56
C PRO A 84 18.04 14.70 -11.36
N SER A 85 17.43 13.56 -11.64
CA SER A 85 15.98 13.38 -11.60
C SER A 85 15.45 13.50 -10.18
N ILE A 86 14.30 14.14 -10.06
CA ILE A 86 13.52 14.25 -8.84
C ILE A 86 12.33 13.30 -8.97
N ALA A 87 11.96 12.63 -7.88
CA ALA A 87 10.77 11.78 -7.86
C ALA A 87 9.53 12.60 -8.26
N GLN A 88 8.76 12.08 -9.20
CA GLN A 88 7.56 12.70 -9.74
C GLN A 88 6.32 11.89 -9.32
N ALA A 89 5.17 12.57 -9.30
CA ALA A 89 3.88 11.92 -9.05
C ALA A 89 3.59 10.83 -10.09
N GLN A 90 3.31 9.63 -9.63
CA GLN A 90 3.05 8.47 -10.49
C GLN A 90 1.54 8.27 -10.76
N ASN A 91 0.66 8.76 -9.88
CA ASN A 91 -0.79 8.63 -9.99
C ASN A 91 -1.24 7.16 -10.19
N ASN A 92 -0.67 6.25 -9.42
CA ASN A 92 -0.94 4.82 -9.55
C ASN A 92 -2.16 4.39 -8.74
N ILE A 93 -2.90 3.41 -9.27
CA ILE A 93 -3.87 2.63 -8.52
C ILE A 93 -3.43 1.16 -8.61
N TYR A 94 -3.02 0.59 -7.47
CA TYR A 94 -2.67 -0.83 -7.38
C TYR A 94 -3.90 -1.63 -6.97
N LYS A 95 -4.13 -2.75 -7.65
CA LYS A 95 -5.16 -3.73 -7.31
C LYS A 95 -4.47 -4.98 -6.77
N MET A 96 -4.75 -5.34 -5.52
CA MET A 96 -4.16 -6.50 -4.85
C MET A 96 -5.25 -7.47 -4.38
N PRO A 97 -5.11 -8.78 -4.60
CA PRO A 97 -6.06 -9.76 -4.08
C PRO A 97 -5.94 -9.83 -2.54
N LEU A 98 -7.08 -9.86 -1.84
CA LEU A 98 -7.13 -10.03 -0.38
C LEU A 98 -6.76 -11.46 0.03
N ASN A 99 -7.04 -12.42 -0.83
CA ASN A 99 -6.75 -13.85 -0.60
C ASN A 99 -5.97 -14.44 -1.79
N PRO A 100 -4.67 -14.13 -1.93
CA PRO A 100 -3.86 -14.61 -3.04
C PRO A 100 -3.67 -16.12 -2.96
N GLN A 101 -3.80 -16.81 -4.11
CA GLN A 101 -3.61 -18.25 -4.21
C GLN A 101 -2.30 -18.56 -4.94
N PRO A 102 -1.56 -19.62 -4.53
CA PRO A 102 -0.39 -20.07 -5.26
C PRO A 102 -0.75 -20.47 -6.69
N ASN A 103 0.12 -20.14 -7.64
CA ASN A 103 0.02 -20.69 -8.98
C ASN A 103 0.50 -22.14 -8.99
N ASN A 104 -0.43 -23.09 -9.06
CA ASN A 104 -0.14 -24.52 -9.15
C ASN A 104 -0.06 -25.04 -10.61
N GLY A 105 -0.18 -24.12 -11.57
CA GLY A 105 -0.12 -24.42 -13.00
C GLY A 105 1.25 -24.21 -13.62
N THR A 106 1.28 -24.06 -14.94
CA THR A 106 2.50 -23.73 -15.69
C THR A 106 3.00 -22.35 -15.25
N PRO A 107 4.31 -22.19 -14.94
CA PRO A 107 4.89 -20.90 -14.61
C PRO A 107 4.63 -19.88 -15.74
N THR A 108 4.17 -18.69 -15.36
CA THR A 108 4.01 -17.56 -16.29
C THR A 108 5.26 -16.70 -16.26
N SER A 109 5.72 -16.22 -17.42
CA SER A 109 6.80 -15.25 -17.50
C SER A 109 6.38 -13.95 -16.82
N THR A 110 7.26 -13.41 -15.97
CA THR A 110 7.11 -12.04 -15.46
C THR A 110 7.63 -11.07 -16.51
N THR A 111 6.81 -10.09 -16.86
CA THR A 111 7.27 -8.94 -17.65
C THR A 111 7.99 -7.94 -16.74
N GLY A 112 8.94 -7.16 -17.27
CA GLY A 112 9.55 -6.06 -16.54
C GLY A 112 8.48 -5.07 -16.05
N GLY A 113 8.76 -4.37 -14.96
CA GLY A 113 7.86 -3.39 -14.35
C GLY A 113 7.64 -3.64 -12.86
N ASN A 114 6.56 -3.08 -12.32
CA ASN A 114 6.26 -3.21 -10.90
C ASN A 114 5.91 -4.66 -10.53
N ILE A 115 6.64 -5.22 -9.57
CA ILE A 115 6.42 -6.57 -9.04
C ILE A 115 5.71 -6.54 -7.67
N GLY A 116 5.56 -5.36 -7.09
CA GLY A 116 4.90 -5.16 -5.81
C GLY A 116 4.72 -3.69 -5.46
N VAL A 117 4.13 -3.45 -4.30
CA VAL A 117 3.98 -2.13 -3.71
C VAL A 117 4.22 -2.22 -2.20
N PHE A 118 4.99 -1.30 -1.66
CA PHE A 118 5.20 -1.18 -0.22
C PHE A 118 3.98 -0.57 0.47
N ILE A 119 3.85 -0.77 1.78
CA ILE A 119 2.72 -0.24 2.58
C ILE A 119 2.63 1.30 2.56
N ASN A 120 3.69 1.99 2.16
CA ASN A 120 3.72 3.43 1.93
C ASN A 120 3.40 3.83 0.47
N GLY A 121 2.91 2.90 -0.34
CA GLY A 121 2.50 3.16 -1.72
C GLY A 121 3.63 3.28 -2.74
N VAL A 122 4.89 3.09 -2.36
CA VAL A 122 6.02 3.11 -3.29
C VAL A 122 6.11 1.79 -4.04
N ALA A 123 6.32 1.84 -5.34
CA ALA A 123 6.46 0.67 -6.19
C ALA A 123 7.76 -0.11 -5.91
N LEU A 124 7.69 -1.44 -6.00
CA LEU A 124 8.83 -2.33 -6.02
C LEU A 124 9.05 -2.84 -7.46
N PHE A 125 10.27 -2.70 -7.96
CA PHE A 125 10.71 -3.16 -9.29
C PHE A 125 11.64 -4.37 -9.18
#